data_fe6b625509a179fbb833c56b4e0f33c2
#
_entry.id   fe6b625509a179fbb833c56b4e0f33c2
#
_cell.length_a   1.000
_cell.length_b   1.000
_cell.length_c   1.000
_cell.angle_alpha   90.00
_cell.angle_beta   90.00
_cell.angle_gamma   90.00
#
_symmetry.space_group_name_H-M   'P 1'
#
loop_
_entity.id
_entity.type
_entity.pdbx_description
1 polymer ?
#
loop_
_entity_poly.entity_id
_entity_poly.type
_entity_poly.pdbx_seq_one_letter_code
_entity_poly.pdbx_strand_id
1 'polypeptide(L)'
;MIIKHMGTKTVTNQKTGKEEKQAVENDISHLVNHATWSGSRIQAARKLEFTYTQEPRDPNFPVYVISIGETVKAYSEDGDIQFVGNIYTTERKTSASTITVTCYDNLFVLSKSKTTRKFTNMTAEDITKAVCKEMGIKVGNLAETKEKITFIANNKSGYQIILMAYTEASKKTGKKYQSMMEGDELDIIEKGSLIEGLVIDQYRNITDSSYKESIENMVNKVMVTDDKGNFIRYESNDDHIRRYSMIQAVYKESKNKNTQEEVKDIFKGPERSGTIDCLGDYDALSSYSIEIRDVITQLSGKFWIKSDTHTFQEGQHSMKLEIEFENIMTEEKVDHSLEEKEAKRNEREAKKAGKVVQGKGRRSTKKQSKRKVEIHYVQ
;
A
#
# COMPACT_ATOMS: atom_id res chain seq x y z
N MET A 1 -4.76 -20.60 15.85
CA MET A 1 -3.84 -20.37 14.69
C MET A 1 -2.69 -21.35 14.74
N ILE A 2 -2.38 -22.00 13.66
CA ILE A 2 -1.24 -22.91 13.51
C ILE A 2 -0.11 -22.16 12.81
N ILE A 3 1.08 -22.13 13.42
CA ILE A 3 2.25 -21.42 12.89
C ILE A 3 3.31 -22.42 12.44
N LYS A 4 3.68 -22.36 11.17
CA LYS A 4 4.67 -23.23 10.57
C LYS A 4 5.85 -22.44 10.03
N HIS A 5 7.05 -22.89 10.36
CA HIS A 5 8.30 -22.31 9.93
C HIS A 5 8.92 -23.13 8.81
N MET A 6 9.31 -22.46 7.72
CA MET A 6 9.99 -23.07 6.59
C MET A 6 11.50 -23.05 6.83
N GLY A 7 12.02 -24.10 7.43
CA GLY A 7 13.45 -24.30 7.64
C GLY A 7 14.11 -25.06 6.50
N THR A 8 15.43 -25.27 6.60
CA THR A 8 16.19 -26.11 5.67
C THR A 8 16.85 -27.27 6.42
N LYS A 9 16.69 -28.48 5.91
CA LYS A 9 17.41 -29.67 6.39
C LYS A 9 18.41 -30.09 5.35
N THR A 10 19.65 -30.36 5.78
CA THR A 10 20.67 -30.97 4.91
C THR A 10 20.37 -32.46 4.77
N VAL A 11 20.16 -32.91 3.55
CA VAL A 11 19.93 -34.34 3.22
C VAL A 11 21.01 -34.78 2.24
N THR A 12 21.66 -35.91 2.52
CA THR A 12 22.61 -36.50 1.59
C THR A 12 21.85 -37.23 0.48
N ASN A 13 22.02 -36.77 -0.75
CA ASN A 13 21.43 -37.41 -1.92
C ASN A 13 22.05 -38.81 -2.11
N GLN A 14 21.25 -39.86 -1.91
CA GLN A 14 21.72 -41.25 -1.97
C GLN A 14 22.30 -41.68 -3.32
N LYS A 15 21.96 -40.96 -4.42
CA LYS A 15 22.46 -41.28 -5.78
C LYS A 15 23.79 -40.57 -6.10
N THR A 16 24.00 -39.36 -5.55
CA THR A 16 25.15 -38.51 -5.89
C THR A 16 26.17 -38.38 -4.76
N GLY A 17 25.80 -38.78 -3.54
CA GLY A 17 26.65 -38.58 -2.33
C GLY A 17 26.80 -37.11 -1.92
N LYS A 18 26.11 -36.18 -2.60
CA LYS A 18 26.20 -34.73 -2.30
C LYS A 18 25.16 -34.34 -1.26
N GLU A 19 25.55 -33.42 -0.39
CA GLU A 19 24.62 -32.77 0.52
C GLU A 19 23.76 -31.76 -0.24
N GLU A 20 22.43 -31.91 -0.11
CA GLU A 20 21.45 -31.01 -0.67
C GLU A 20 20.61 -30.41 0.47
N LYS A 21 20.31 -29.12 0.38
CA LYS A 21 19.40 -28.45 1.33
C LYS A 21 17.97 -28.66 0.85
N GLN A 22 17.16 -29.34 1.65
CA GLN A 22 15.74 -29.53 1.41
C GLN A 22 14.93 -28.63 2.33
N ALA A 23 13.94 -27.92 1.77
CA ALA A 23 13.00 -27.15 2.56
C ALA A 23 12.11 -28.10 3.38
N VAL A 24 11.95 -27.79 4.65
CA VAL A 24 11.12 -28.55 5.59
C VAL A 24 10.15 -27.60 6.28
N GLU A 25 8.89 -27.95 6.29
CA GLU A 25 7.85 -27.24 7.01
C GLU A 25 7.73 -27.80 8.42
N ASN A 26 8.05 -27.01 9.43
CA ASN A 26 8.01 -27.41 10.83
C ASN A 26 6.86 -26.71 11.54
N ASP A 27 5.98 -27.45 12.16
CA ASP A 27 4.95 -26.90 13.04
C ASP A 27 5.59 -26.49 14.38
N ILE A 28 5.57 -25.19 14.65
CA ILE A 28 6.11 -24.59 15.86
C ILE A 28 5.01 -24.06 16.80
N SER A 29 3.75 -24.31 16.49
CA SER A 29 2.60 -23.78 17.24
C SER A 29 2.67 -24.09 18.74
N HIS A 30 3.18 -25.27 19.09
CA HIS A 30 3.32 -25.72 20.50
C HIS A 30 4.40 -24.93 21.30
N LEU A 31 5.30 -24.19 20.60
CA LEU A 31 6.30 -23.32 21.23
C LEU A 31 5.81 -21.88 21.34
N VAL A 32 4.78 -21.51 20.57
CA VAL A 32 4.28 -20.14 20.49
C VAL A 32 3.35 -19.85 21.66
N ASN A 33 3.67 -18.82 22.43
CA ASN A 33 2.88 -18.40 23.60
C ASN A 33 1.83 -17.35 23.23
N HIS A 34 2.17 -16.48 22.29
CA HIS A 34 1.36 -15.35 21.88
C HIS A 34 1.66 -15.02 20.42
N ALA A 35 0.64 -14.73 19.65
CA ALA A 35 0.78 -14.22 18.30
C ALA A 35 -0.21 -13.09 18.04
N THR A 36 0.22 -12.09 17.26
CA THR A 36 -0.62 -11.04 16.69
C THR A 36 -0.49 -11.01 15.20
N TRP A 37 -1.61 -11.01 14.49
CA TRP A 37 -1.68 -10.83 13.06
C TRP A 37 -2.47 -9.56 12.77
N SER A 38 -1.87 -8.60 12.06
CA SER A 38 -2.48 -7.28 11.90
C SER A 38 -2.31 -6.72 10.49
N GLY A 39 -3.27 -5.92 10.10
CA GLY A 39 -3.27 -5.18 8.84
C GLY A 39 -3.96 -3.83 8.98
N SER A 40 -3.72 -2.97 8.02
CA SER A 40 -4.35 -1.65 7.99
C SER A 40 -4.44 -1.15 6.56
N ARG A 41 -5.48 -0.40 6.26
CA ARG A 41 -5.63 0.29 4.98
C ARG A 41 -4.42 1.15 4.60
N ILE A 42 -3.80 1.80 5.59
CA ILE A 42 -2.68 2.73 5.39
C ILE A 42 -1.31 2.04 5.37
N GLN A 43 -1.21 0.81 5.85
CA GLN A 43 0.02 0.02 5.79
C GLN A 43 0.00 -0.87 4.56
N ALA A 44 1.13 -0.95 3.86
CA ALA A 44 1.23 -1.82 2.69
C ALA A 44 1.10 -3.29 3.09
N ALA A 45 1.98 -3.75 3.98
CA ALA A 45 2.12 -5.14 4.36
C ALA A 45 1.37 -5.48 5.64
N ARG A 46 0.80 -6.66 5.72
CA ARG A 46 0.33 -7.25 6.97
C ARG A 46 1.51 -7.76 7.78
N LYS A 47 1.39 -7.67 9.09
CA LYS A 47 2.40 -8.10 10.05
C LYS A 47 1.90 -9.31 10.83
N LEU A 48 2.74 -10.34 10.95
CA LEU A 48 2.60 -11.40 11.94
C LEU A 48 3.76 -11.25 12.93
N GLU A 49 3.44 -11.10 14.21
CA GLU A 49 4.40 -11.07 15.29
C GLU A 49 4.05 -12.17 16.28
N PHE A 50 5.01 -12.99 16.66
CA PHE A 50 4.79 -14.03 17.65
C PHE A 50 5.98 -14.18 18.59
N THR A 51 5.70 -14.68 19.78
CA THR A 51 6.71 -15.02 20.77
C THR A 51 6.71 -16.53 21.00
N TYR A 52 7.90 -17.10 20.98
CA TYR A 52 8.06 -18.51 21.31
C TYR A 52 9.07 -18.70 22.44
N THR A 53 8.84 -19.76 23.23
CA THR A 53 9.71 -20.08 24.37
C THR A 53 11.02 -20.68 23.92
N GLN A 54 12.12 -20.21 24.51
CA GLN A 54 13.43 -20.85 24.41
C GLN A 54 14.18 -20.67 25.75
N GLU A 55 14.60 -21.76 26.35
CA GLU A 55 15.35 -21.73 27.62
C GLU A 55 16.71 -22.41 27.42
N PRO A 56 17.74 -21.65 26.97
CA PRO A 56 19.06 -22.18 26.69
C PRO A 56 19.81 -22.72 27.92
N ARG A 57 19.36 -22.39 29.13
CA ARG A 57 19.95 -22.86 30.40
C ARG A 57 19.42 -24.24 30.81
N ASP A 58 18.32 -24.67 30.24
CA ASP A 58 17.79 -26.02 30.44
C ASP A 58 18.26 -26.96 29.32
N PRO A 59 19.16 -27.93 29.60
CA PRO A 59 19.66 -28.83 28.60
C PRO A 59 18.59 -29.81 28.05
N ASN A 60 17.45 -29.93 28.71
CA ASN A 60 16.33 -30.75 28.30
C ASN A 60 15.31 -30.00 27.44
N PHE A 61 15.41 -28.67 27.39
CA PHE A 61 14.52 -27.85 26.58
C PHE A 61 14.95 -27.89 25.10
N PRO A 62 14.05 -28.19 24.17
CA PRO A 62 14.40 -28.24 22.75
C PRO A 62 14.83 -26.86 22.24
N VAL A 63 16.03 -26.80 21.68
CA VAL A 63 16.51 -25.57 21.03
C VAL A 63 15.94 -25.51 19.62
N TYR A 64 15.13 -24.51 19.34
CA TYR A 64 14.62 -24.24 18.02
C TYR A 64 15.17 -22.90 17.49
N VAL A 65 15.84 -22.95 16.34
CA VAL A 65 16.49 -21.76 15.77
C VAL A 65 15.67 -21.25 14.59
N ILE A 66 15.29 -19.99 14.66
CA ILE A 66 14.65 -19.23 13.61
C ILE A 66 15.59 -18.10 13.19
N SER A 67 15.78 -17.93 11.87
CA SER A 67 16.68 -16.93 11.31
C SER A 67 15.94 -15.89 10.49
N ILE A 68 16.48 -14.68 10.42
CA ILE A 68 15.95 -13.63 9.53
C ILE A 68 16.04 -14.09 8.07
N GLY A 69 15.05 -13.71 7.27
CA GLY A 69 14.91 -14.09 5.86
C GLY A 69 14.23 -15.44 5.62
N GLU A 70 14.01 -16.26 6.65
CA GLU A 70 13.23 -17.49 6.52
C GLU A 70 11.73 -17.19 6.46
N THR A 71 10.97 -18.12 5.86
CA THR A 71 9.53 -17.95 5.63
C THR A 71 8.72 -18.56 6.77
N VAL A 72 7.66 -17.86 7.16
CA VAL A 72 6.64 -18.35 8.10
C VAL A 72 5.30 -18.37 7.40
N LYS A 73 4.52 -19.41 7.67
CA LYS A 73 3.12 -19.54 7.28
C LYS A 73 2.25 -19.66 8.51
N ALA A 74 1.11 -18.99 8.50
CA ALA A 74 0.08 -19.18 9.51
C ALA A 74 -1.22 -19.70 8.89
N TYR A 75 -1.85 -20.61 9.60
CA TYR A 75 -3.08 -21.28 9.16
C TYR A 75 -4.17 -21.11 10.22
N SER A 76 -5.43 -21.10 9.78
CA SER A 76 -6.56 -21.30 10.67
C SER A 76 -6.54 -22.71 11.27
N GLU A 77 -7.42 -22.98 12.22
CA GLU A 77 -7.61 -24.31 12.81
C GLU A 77 -8.16 -25.30 11.77
N ASP A 78 -8.88 -24.82 10.76
CA ASP A 78 -9.42 -25.61 9.65
C ASP A 78 -8.37 -25.91 8.56
N GLY A 79 -7.18 -25.31 8.66
CA GLY A 79 -6.06 -25.54 7.75
C GLY A 79 -5.95 -24.57 6.59
N ASP A 80 -6.75 -23.51 6.56
CA ASP A 80 -6.67 -22.47 5.54
C ASP A 80 -5.51 -21.53 5.80
N ILE A 81 -4.77 -21.17 4.75
CA ILE A 81 -3.63 -20.24 4.83
C ILE A 81 -4.15 -18.82 5.09
N GLN A 82 -3.75 -18.25 6.23
CA GLN A 82 -4.09 -16.88 6.62
C GLN A 82 -2.94 -15.91 6.36
N PHE A 83 -1.70 -16.38 6.41
CA PHE A 83 -0.52 -15.53 6.23
C PHE A 83 0.65 -16.33 5.67
N VAL A 84 1.34 -15.73 4.72
CA VAL A 84 2.66 -16.16 4.24
C VAL A 84 3.58 -14.95 4.23
N GLY A 85 4.70 -15.03 4.94
CA GLY A 85 5.63 -13.90 5.01
C GLY A 85 7.03 -14.33 5.40
N ASN A 86 7.95 -13.35 5.36
CA ASN A 86 9.33 -13.57 5.72
C ASN A 86 9.65 -12.92 7.07
N ILE A 87 10.62 -13.48 7.77
CA ILE A 87 11.10 -12.99 9.06
C ILE A 87 12.05 -11.83 8.81
N TYR A 88 11.73 -10.67 9.37
CA TYR A 88 12.55 -9.46 9.27
C TYR A 88 13.27 -9.12 10.56
N THR A 89 12.70 -9.51 11.70
CA THR A 89 13.30 -9.21 13.00
C THR A 89 13.15 -10.39 13.95
N THR A 90 14.19 -10.67 14.71
CA THR A 90 14.16 -11.54 15.88
C THR A 90 14.75 -10.77 17.07
N GLU A 91 14.03 -10.70 18.17
CA GLU A 91 14.48 -10.04 19.39
C GLU A 91 14.61 -11.04 20.53
N ARG A 92 15.74 -11.01 21.24
CA ARG A 92 16.00 -11.81 22.44
C ARG A 92 16.33 -10.88 23.60
N LYS A 93 15.73 -11.14 24.76
CA LYS A 93 15.97 -10.37 25.97
C LYS A 93 16.57 -11.28 27.06
N THR A 94 17.61 -10.81 27.73
CA THR A 94 18.22 -11.56 28.86
C THR A 94 17.22 -11.81 30.00
N SER A 95 16.25 -10.93 30.15
CA SER A 95 15.21 -11.02 31.20
C SER A 95 14.05 -11.95 30.86
N ALA A 96 14.00 -12.52 29.66
CA ALA A 96 12.89 -13.34 29.22
C ALA A 96 13.39 -14.62 28.52
N SER A 97 12.74 -15.76 28.83
CA SER A 97 12.95 -17.03 28.13
C SER A 97 12.12 -17.13 26.84
N THR A 98 11.91 -16.00 26.17
CA THR A 98 11.15 -15.92 24.93
C THR A 98 11.92 -15.17 23.85
N ILE A 99 11.66 -15.54 22.59
CA ILE A 99 12.13 -14.83 21.43
C ILE A 99 10.91 -14.25 20.72
N THR A 100 10.96 -12.95 20.42
CA THR A 100 9.95 -12.26 19.62
C THR A 100 10.40 -12.29 18.16
N VAL A 101 9.51 -12.73 17.27
CA VAL A 101 9.73 -12.81 15.81
C VAL A 101 8.71 -11.91 15.13
N THR A 102 9.20 -11.04 14.24
CA THR A 102 8.34 -10.18 13.40
C THR A 102 8.47 -10.55 11.94
N CYS A 103 7.34 -10.86 11.32
CA CYS A 103 7.22 -11.23 9.92
C CYS A 103 6.35 -10.21 9.17
N TYR A 104 6.65 -10.02 7.90
CA TYR A 104 5.82 -9.27 6.97
C TYR A 104 5.55 -10.08 5.72
N ASP A 105 4.39 -9.90 5.13
CA ASP A 105 4.06 -10.46 3.81
C ASP A 105 4.86 -9.78 2.68
N ASN A 106 4.67 -10.27 1.46
CA ASN A 106 5.44 -9.80 0.29
C ASN A 106 5.11 -8.37 -0.16
N LEU A 107 4.01 -7.74 0.31
CA LEU A 107 3.77 -6.32 0.10
C LEU A 107 4.86 -5.46 0.76
N PHE A 108 5.54 -5.97 1.79
CA PHE A 108 6.69 -5.29 2.39
C PHE A 108 7.82 -5.10 1.37
N VAL A 109 8.12 -6.12 0.54
CA VAL A 109 9.12 -6.02 -0.53
C VAL A 109 8.73 -4.93 -1.52
N LEU A 110 7.47 -4.92 -1.97
CA LEU A 110 6.94 -3.89 -2.87
C LEU A 110 7.02 -2.48 -2.25
N SER A 111 6.85 -2.36 -0.93
CA SER A 111 6.92 -1.07 -0.23
C SER A 111 8.34 -0.51 -0.11
N LYS A 112 9.35 -1.38 -0.08
CA LYS A 112 10.76 -1.02 0.10
C LYS A 112 11.54 -0.92 -1.23
N SER A 113 11.16 -1.73 -2.22
CA SER A 113 11.85 -1.79 -3.52
C SER A 113 11.38 -0.66 -4.43
N LYS A 114 12.31 0.15 -4.92
CA LYS A 114 12.02 1.33 -5.74
C LYS A 114 12.49 1.16 -7.17
N THR A 115 11.75 1.75 -8.10
CA THR A 115 12.12 1.80 -9.52
C THR A 115 11.76 3.15 -10.14
N THR A 116 12.29 3.41 -11.33
CA THR A 116 11.92 4.55 -12.18
C THR A 116 11.47 4.02 -13.52
N ARG A 117 10.19 4.23 -13.83
CA ARG A 117 9.59 3.68 -15.05
C ARG A 117 8.48 4.57 -15.60
N LYS A 118 8.37 4.58 -16.93
CA LYS A 118 7.27 5.19 -17.66
C LYS A 118 6.26 4.11 -18.05
N PHE A 119 5.00 4.36 -17.79
CA PHE A 119 3.87 3.56 -18.23
C PHE A 119 3.08 4.36 -19.25
N THR A 120 2.73 3.75 -20.40
CA THR A 120 2.05 4.45 -21.49
C THR A 120 0.89 3.61 -21.99
N ASN A 121 -0.32 4.14 -21.88
CA ASN A 121 -1.55 3.51 -22.36
C ASN A 121 -1.74 2.07 -21.81
N MET A 122 -1.45 1.85 -20.51
CA MET A 122 -1.58 0.58 -19.83
C MET A 122 -2.75 0.62 -18.84
N THR A 123 -3.36 -0.53 -18.55
CA THR A 123 -4.34 -0.64 -17.45
C THR A 123 -3.64 -0.72 -16.11
N ALA A 124 -4.36 -0.47 -15.01
CA ALA A 124 -3.81 -0.61 -13.67
C ALA A 124 -3.35 -2.06 -13.40
N GLU A 125 -4.09 -3.04 -13.92
CA GLU A 125 -3.78 -4.47 -13.84
C GLU A 125 -2.46 -4.80 -14.58
N ASP A 126 -2.27 -4.26 -15.79
CA ASP A 126 -1.06 -4.50 -16.56
C ASP A 126 0.18 -3.85 -15.93
N ILE A 127 -0.01 -2.64 -15.34
CA ILE A 127 1.03 -1.95 -14.58
C ILE A 127 1.42 -2.79 -13.35
N THR A 128 0.43 -3.31 -12.61
CA THR A 128 0.66 -4.17 -11.45
C THR A 128 1.43 -5.42 -11.81
N LYS A 129 1.01 -6.14 -12.87
CA LYS A 129 1.73 -7.31 -13.39
C LYS A 129 3.18 -7.00 -13.75
N ALA A 130 3.41 -5.85 -14.41
CA ALA A 130 4.75 -5.44 -14.83
C ALA A 130 5.65 -5.11 -13.63
N VAL A 131 5.14 -4.45 -12.60
CA VAL A 131 5.86 -4.12 -11.37
C VAL A 131 6.16 -5.38 -10.56
N CYS A 132 5.17 -6.24 -10.36
CA CYS A 132 5.32 -7.50 -9.63
C CYS A 132 6.33 -8.43 -10.30
N LYS A 133 6.30 -8.53 -11.63
CA LYS A 133 7.28 -9.31 -12.40
C LYS A 133 8.71 -8.80 -12.19
N GLU A 134 8.91 -7.46 -12.18
CA GLU A 134 10.21 -6.85 -11.94
C GLU A 134 10.73 -7.13 -10.52
N MET A 135 9.84 -7.18 -9.53
CA MET A 135 10.18 -7.35 -8.12
C MET A 135 10.04 -8.79 -7.62
N GLY A 136 9.72 -9.75 -8.49
CA GLY A 136 9.64 -11.18 -8.17
C GLY A 136 8.42 -11.56 -7.31
N ILE A 137 7.35 -10.78 -7.35
CA ILE A 137 6.10 -11.05 -6.62
C ILE A 137 5.12 -11.77 -7.52
N LYS A 138 4.51 -12.82 -7.02
CA LYS A 138 3.42 -13.52 -7.71
C LYS A 138 2.15 -12.67 -7.71
N VAL A 139 1.36 -12.80 -8.75
CA VAL A 139 0.11 -12.06 -8.95
C VAL A 139 -1.05 -13.04 -9.00
N GLY A 140 -2.02 -12.86 -8.13
CA GLY A 140 -3.29 -13.56 -8.11
C GLY A 140 -4.38 -12.79 -8.85
N ASN A 141 -5.48 -12.49 -8.18
CA ASN A 141 -6.64 -11.83 -8.76
C ASN A 141 -6.49 -10.31 -8.75
N LEU A 142 -6.67 -9.67 -9.89
CA LEU A 142 -6.63 -8.22 -10.00
C LEU A 142 -7.99 -7.66 -10.42
N ALA A 143 -8.54 -6.75 -9.61
CA ALA A 143 -9.77 -6.04 -9.94
C ALA A 143 -9.62 -5.32 -11.29
N GLU A 144 -10.48 -5.65 -12.24
CA GLU A 144 -10.47 -5.08 -13.58
C GLU A 144 -10.95 -3.64 -13.59
N THR A 145 -10.13 -2.73 -14.12
CA THR A 145 -10.46 -1.33 -14.27
C THR A 145 -10.81 -0.95 -15.70
N LYS A 146 -10.22 -1.62 -16.69
CA LYS A 146 -10.32 -1.37 -18.15
C LYS A 146 -9.87 0.04 -18.57
N GLU A 147 -9.40 0.85 -17.64
CA GLU A 147 -9.01 2.23 -17.85
C GLU A 147 -7.54 2.35 -18.26
N LYS A 148 -7.29 2.98 -19.39
CA LYS A 148 -5.92 3.25 -19.87
C LYS A 148 -5.34 4.47 -19.19
N ILE A 149 -4.10 4.31 -18.67
CA ILE A 149 -3.39 5.28 -17.85
C ILE A 149 -2.00 5.48 -18.44
N THR A 150 -1.52 6.71 -18.34
CA THR A 150 -0.14 7.09 -18.70
C THR A 150 0.43 7.91 -17.58
N PHE A 151 1.60 7.53 -17.07
CA PHE A 151 2.36 8.33 -16.09
C PHE A 151 3.82 7.90 -16.01
N ILE A 152 4.64 8.76 -15.38
CA ILE A 152 6.03 8.49 -15.04
C ILE A 152 6.15 8.31 -13.54
N ALA A 153 6.56 7.11 -13.11
CA ALA A 153 6.97 6.85 -11.75
C ALA A 153 8.48 7.12 -11.63
N ASN A 154 8.87 8.12 -10.86
CA ASN A 154 10.27 8.46 -10.64
C ASN A 154 10.65 8.18 -9.19
N ASN A 155 11.58 7.23 -8.98
CA ASN A 155 12.04 6.81 -7.64
C ASN A 155 10.88 6.44 -6.68
N LYS A 156 9.85 5.75 -7.22
CA LYS A 156 8.70 5.27 -6.48
C LYS A 156 8.87 3.81 -6.09
N SER A 157 8.33 3.42 -4.94
CA SER A 157 8.26 2.00 -4.58
C SER A 157 7.23 1.27 -5.45
N GLY A 158 7.39 -0.06 -5.58
CA GLY A 158 6.44 -0.87 -6.33
C GLY A 158 5.01 -0.70 -5.83
N TYR A 159 4.84 -0.67 -4.49
CA TYR A 159 3.55 -0.41 -3.88
C TYR A 159 2.98 0.98 -4.23
N GLN A 160 3.81 2.04 -4.18
CA GLN A 160 3.38 3.37 -4.60
C GLN A 160 2.96 3.42 -6.07
N ILE A 161 3.66 2.71 -6.96
CA ILE A 161 3.30 2.65 -8.38
C ILE A 161 1.93 1.98 -8.58
N ILE A 162 1.67 0.89 -7.87
CA ILE A 162 0.36 0.23 -7.88
C ILE A 162 -0.73 1.17 -7.36
N LEU A 163 -0.49 1.86 -6.24
CA LEU A 163 -1.42 2.86 -5.72
C LEU A 163 -1.67 3.99 -6.72
N MET A 164 -0.63 4.54 -7.38
CA MET A 164 -0.77 5.57 -8.42
C MET A 164 -1.70 5.08 -9.54
N ALA A 165 -1.49 3.86 -10.03
CA ALA A 165 -2.29 3.29 -11.11
C ALA A 165 -3.76 3.14 -10.70
N TYR A 166 -4.03 2.54 -9.54
CA TYR A 166 -5.40 2.37 -9.05
C TYR A 166 -6.04 3.67 -8.57
N THR A 167 -5.27 4.68 -8.14
CA THR A 167 -5.80 6.03 -7.86
C THR A 167 -6.34 6.69 -9.14
N GLU A 168 -5.57 6.63 -10.24
CA GLU A 168 -6.04 7.15 -11.52
C GLU A 168 -7.25 6.38 -12.07
N ALA A 169 -7.26 5.05 -11.92
CA ALA A 169 -8.40 4.24 -12.29
C ALA A 169 -9.65 4.58 -11.43
N SER A 170 -9.47 4.74 -10.11
CA SER A 170 -10.55 5.11 -9.17
C SER A 170 -11.22 6.44 -9.54
N LYS A 171 -10.46 7.45 -9.97
CA LYS A 171 -11.00 8.74 -10.43
C LYS A 171 -11.95 8.58 -11.61
N LYS A 172 -11.71 7.61 -12.48
CA LYS A 172 -12.53 7.35 -13.68
C LYS A 172 -13.70 6.41 -13.41
N THR A 173 -13.46 5.36 -12.63
CA THR A 173 -14.47 4.31 -12.35
C THR A 173 -15.39 4.65 -11.17
N GLY A 174 -14.96 5.54 -10.26
CA GLY A 174 -15.61 5.80 -8.99
C GLY A 174 -15.45 4.69 -7.94
N LYS A 175 -14.83 3.57 -8.32
CA LYS A 175 -14.58 2.43 -7.43
C LYS A 175 -13.34 2.64 -6.58
N LYS A 176 -13.28 1.97 -5.43
CA LYS A 176 -12.15 1.99 -4.51
C LYS A 176 -11.44 0.64 -4.53
N TYR A 177 -10.11 0.64 -4.45
CA TYR A 177 -9.29 -0.56 -4.59
C TYR A 177 -8.33 -0.70 -3.42
N GLN A 178 -7.96 -1.94 -3.09
CA GLN A 178 -6.98 -2.26 -2.06
C GLN A 178 -6.10 -3.42 -2.49
N SER A 179 -4.79 -3.28 -2.24
CA SER A 179 -3.82 -4.36 -2.38
C SER A 179 -3.82 -5.21 -1.13
N MET A 180 -3.82 -6.52 -1.27
CA MET A 180 -3.65 -7.48 -0.18
C MET A 180 -2.92 -8.73 -0.66
N MET A 181 -2.34 -9.49 0.26
CA MET A 181 -1.78 -10.80 -0.06
C MET A 181 -2.79 -11.88 0.25
N GLU A 182 -3.01 -12.78 -0.71
CA GLU A 182 -3.68 -14.05 -0.50
C GLU A 182 -2.63 -15.18 -0.60
N GLY A 183 -2.29 -15.77 0.55
CA GLY A 183 -1.12 -16.62 0.62
C GLY A 183 0.16 -15.88 0.20
N ASP A 184 0.81 -16.32 -0.89
CA ASP A 184 2.01 -15.72 -1.46
C ASP A 184 1.77 -14.91 -2.75
N GLU A 185 0.51 -14.69 -3.13
CA GLU A 185 0.08 -13.95 -4.33
C GLU A 185 -0.51 -12.60 -3.98
N LEU A 186 -0.22 -11.60 -4.81
CA LEU A 186 -0.79 -10.25 -4.69
C LEU A 186 -2.15 -10.20 -5.36
N ASP A 187 -3.16 -9.88 -4.57
CA ASP A 187 -4.50 -9.57 -5.02
C ASP A 187 -4.79 -8.06 -4.95
N ILE A 188 -5.59 -7.59 -5.89
CA ILE A 188 -6.21 -6.27 -5.80
C ILE A 188 -7.72 -6.47 -5.78
N ILE A 189 -8.33 -6.10 -4.68
CA ILE A 189 -9.77 -6.21 -4.48
C ILE A 189 -10.48 -4.87 -4.67
N GLU A 190 -11.76 -4.92 -5.06
CA GLU A 190 -12.66 -3.77 -4.94
C GLU A 190 -13.01 -3.60 -3.46
N LYS A 191 -12.61 -2.44 -2.90
CA LYS A 191 -12.72 -2.16 -1.46
C LYS A 191 -14.18 -1.98 -1.01
N GLY A 192 -14.49 -2.54 0.16
CA GLY A 192 -15.74 -2.29 0.88
C GLY A 192 -16.82 -3.33 0.62
N SER A 193 -16.46 -4.50 0.08
CA SER A 193 -17.34 -5.66 0.06
C SER A 193 -17.76 -6.03 1.49
N LEU A 194 -19.03 -6.33 1.69
CA LEU A 194 -19.56 -6.77 2.97
C LEU A 194 -19.14 -8.22 3.22
N ILE A 195 -18.60 -8.49 4.39
CA ILE A 195 -18.33 -9.86 4.83
C ILE A 195 -19.68 -10.53 5.12
N GLU A 196 -20.02 -11.50 4.30
CA GLU A 196 -21.31 -12.21 4.43
C GLU A 196 -21.30 -13.12 5.67
N GLY A 197 -22.40 -13.09 6.41
CA GLY A 197 -22.58 -13.94 7.59
C GLY A 197 -21.92 -13.44 8.87
N LEU A 198 -21.00 -12.46 8.82
CA LEU A 198 -20.38 -11.87 9.99
C LEU A 198 -21.15 -10.63 10.46
N VAL A 199 -21.70 -10.71 11.67
CA VAL A 199 -22.34 -9.59 12.39
C VAL A 199 -21.65 -9.42 13.74
N ILE A 200 -21.13 -8.23 13.97
CA ILE A 200 -20.52 -7.86 15.25
C ILE A 200 -21.62 -7.29 16.16
N ASP A 201 -21.99 -8.04 17.18
CA ASP A 201 -23.20 -7.79 17.99
C ASP A 201 -22.83 -7.75 19.48
N GLN A 202 -23.34 -6.74 20.20
CA GLN A 202 -23.04 -6.52 21.63
C GLN A 202 -23.47 -7.67 22.55
N TYR A 203 -24.43 -8.49 22.12
CA TYR A 203 -24.90 -9.63 22.94
C TYR A 203 -24.22 -10.96 22.56
N ARG A 204 -23.35 -10.98 21.56
CA ARG A 204 -22.76 -12.20 21.02
C ARG A 204 -21.25 -12.23 21.07
N ASN A 205 -20.60 -11.23 20.48
CA ASN A 205 -19.18 -11.29 20.23
C ASN A 205 -18.41 -10.00 20.56
N ILE A 206 -19.05 -8.87 20.87
CA ILE A 206 -18.38 -7.65 21.35
C ILE A 206 -17.97 -7.85 22.82
N THR A 207 -16.70 -7.59 23.14
CA THR A 207 -16.17 -7.55 24.51
C THR A 207 -16.00 -6.13 25.02
N ASP A 208 -15.62 -5.20 24.12
CA ASP A 208 -15.55 -3.75 24.40
C ASP A 208 -15.73 -2.96 23.11
N SER A 209 -16.23 -1.74 23.22
CA SER A 209 -16.37 -0.85 22.07
C SER A 209 -16.26 0.62 22.48
N SER A 210 -15.78 1.45 21.56
CA SER A 210 -15.72 2.89 21.76
C SER A 210 -16.09 3.64 20.49
N TYR A 211 -16.80 4.77 20.66
CA TYR A 211 -17.05 5.76 19.63
C TYR A 211 -16.62 7.13 20.10
N LYS A 212 -15.84 7.82 19.27
CA LYS A 212 -15.39 9.19 19.54
C LYS A 212 -15.76 10.08 18.35
N GLU A 213 -16.31 11.25 18.62
CA GLU A 213 -16.49 12.34 17.69
C GLU A 213 -15.70 13.56 18.20
N SER A 214 -14.98 14.24 17.32
CA SER A 214 -14.12 15.37 17.71
C SER A 214 -14.10 16.45 16.63
N ILE A 215 -14.09 17.70 17.08
CA ILE A 215 -13.89 18.88 16.24
C ILE A 215 -12.56 19.59 16.53
N GLU A 216 -11.67 18.96 17.29
CA GLU A 216 -10.36 19.54 17.67
C GLU A 216 -9.50 19.95 16.46
N ASN A 217 -9.55 19.17 15.39
CA ASN A 217 -8.78 19.42 14.15
C ASN A 217 -9.65 20.01 13.02
N MET A 218 -10.84 20.48 13.35
CA MET A 218 -11.76 21.05 12.35
C MET A 218 -11.15 22.28 11.69
N VAL A 219 -11.37 22.43 10.40
CA VAL A 219 -11.17 23.66 9.64
C VAL A 219 -12.40 23.89 8.80
N ASN A 220 -13.12 24.99 9.09
CA ASN A 220 -14.37 25.33 8.38
C ASN A 220 -14.32 26.68 7.65
N LYS A 221 -13.18 27.35 7.70
CA LYS A 221 -12.89 28.54 6.91
C LYS A 221 -11.41 28.55 6.48
N VAL A 222 -11.15 28.90 5.23
CA VAL A 222 -9.80 29.02 4.69
C VAL A 222 -9.61 30.42 4.10
N MET A 223 -8.63 31.15 4.60
CA MET A 223 -8.18 32.39 4.00
C MET A 223 -7.11 32.08 2.95
N VAL A 224 -7.39 32.40 1.69
CA VAL A 224 -6.45 32.23 0.58
C VAL A 224 -5.65 33.52 0.39
N THR A 225 -4.32 33.39 0.36
CA THR A 225 -3.38 34.48 0.16
C THR A 225 -2.48 34.23 -1.05
N ASP A 226 -1.93 35.29 -1.63
CA ASP A 226 -0.89 35.22 -2.67
C ASP A 226 0.49 34.81 -2.10
N ASP A 227 1.49 34.70 -2.96
CA ASP A 227 2.88 34.39 -2.58
C ASP A 227 3.55 35.42 -1.67
N LYS A 228 2.99 36.64 -1.59
CA LYS A 228 3.44 37.74 -0.74
C LYS A 228 2.64 37.88 0.56
N GLY A 229 1.59 37.07 0.73
CA GLY A 229 0.72 37.10 1.90
C GLY A 229 -0.48 38.03 1.77
N ASN A 230 -0.70 38.66 0.59
CA ASN A 230 -1.88 39.49 0.38
C ASN A 230 -3.13 38.64 0.28
N PHE A 231 -4.21 39.12 0.86
CA PHE A 231 -5.53 38.48 0.82
C PHE A 231 -6.05 38.38 -0.63
N ILE A 232 -6.56 37.18 -1.00
CA ILE A 232 -7.23 36.97 -2.27
C ILE A 232 -8.73 36.74 -2.05
N ARG A 233 -9.11 35.74 -1.24
CA ARG A 233 -10.50 35.37 -0.95
C ARG A 233 -10.61 34.52 0.31
N TYR A 234 -11.85 34.39 0.78
CA TYR A 234 -12.22 33.36 1.75
C TYR A 234 -12.98 32.22 1.05
N GLU A 235 -12.78 31.01 1.56
CA GLU A 235 -13.66 29.88 1.33
C GLU A 235 -14.17 29.39 2.69
N SER A 236 -15.47 29.10 2.83
CA SER A 236 -16.07 28.73 4.12
C SER A 236 -17.18 27.69 3.95
N ASN A 237 -17.35 26.89 5.00
CA ASN A 237 -18.54 26.06 5.22
C ASN A 237 -19.41 26.77 6.27
N ASP A 238 -20.38 27.51 5.83
CA ASP A 238 -21.20 28.36 6.71
C ASP A 238 -22.09 27.54 7.64
N ASP A 239 -22.48 26.30 7.28
CA ASP A 239 -23.22 25.40 8.14
C ASP A 239 -22.37 24.93 9.31
N HIS A 240 -21.11 24.57 9.05
CA HIS A 240 -20.18 24.21 10.11
C HIS A 240 -19.84 25.42 10.99
N ILE A 241 -19.72 26.62 10.42
CA ILE A 241 -19.45 27.84 11.20
C ILE A 241 -20.63 28.14 12.15
N ARG A 242 -21.87 28.02 11.67
CA ARG A 242 -23.07 28.22 12.52
C ARG A 242 -23.15 27.22 13.67
N ARG A 243 -22.77 25.97 13.41
CA ARG A 243 -22.89 24.88 14.40
C ARG A 243 -21.73 24.82 15.40
N TYR A 244 -20.50 25.08 14.95
CA TYR A 244 -19.27 24.78 15.70
C TYR A 244 -18.39 26.01 15.93
N SER A 245 -18.83 27.22 15.56
CA SER A 245 -18.03 28.43 15.50
C SER A 245 -16.97 28.39 14.40
N MET A 246 -16.31 29.54 14.15
CA MET A 246 -15.33 29.69 13.09
C MET A 246 -13.96 29.16 13.54
N ILE A 247 -13.41 28.22 12.78
CA ILE A 247 -12.05 27.72 12.90
C ILE A 247 -11.36 27.90 11.56
N GLN A 248 -10.40 28.86 11.50
CA GLN A 248 -9.81 29.33 10.25
C GLN A 248 -8.38 28.84 10.07
N ALA A 249 -8.08 28.32 8.87
CA ALA A 249 -6.73 28.11 8.38
C ALA A 249 -6.35 29.15 7.31
N VAL A 250 -5.06 29.25 7.00
CA VAL A 250 -4.53 30.10 5.92
C VAL A 250 -3.86 29.21 4.88
N TYR A 251 -4.24 29.39 3.62
CA TYR A 251 -3.60 28.74 2.48
C TYR A 251 -2.89 29.77 1.60
N LYS A 252 -1.64 29.50 1.28
CA LYS A 252 -0.84 30.31 0.36
C LYS A 252 -0.89 29.74 -1.05
N GLU A 253 -1.48 30.48 -1.97
CA GLU A 253 -1.60 30.06 -3.37
C GLU A 253 -0.24 29.93 -4.05
N SER A 254 -0.07 28.86 -4.82
CA SER A 254 1.14 28.59 -5.60
C SER A 254 0.80 28.44 -7.08
N LYS A 255 1.58 29.10 -7.97
CA LYS A 255 1.36 29.10 -9.42
C LYS A 255 1.35 27.72 -10.10
N ASN A 256 1.83 26.67 -9.43
CA ASN A 256 2.00 25.34 -9.99
C ASN A 256 1.02 24.30 -9.40
N LYS A 257 0.05 24.72 -8.58
CA LYS A 257 -0.89 23.84 -7.91
C LYS A 257 -2.34 24.25 -8.17
N ASN A 258 -3.23 23.28 -8.20
CA ASN A 258 -4.66 23.57 -8.27
C ASN A 258 -5.15 24.05 -6.90
N THR A 259 -5.31 25.35 -6.75
CA THR A 259 -5.73 25.97 -5.49
C THR A 259 -7.05 25.43 -4.97
N GLN A 260 -7.99 25.09 -5.83
CA GLN A 260 -9.30 24.56 -5.41
C GLN A 260 -9.19 23.18 -4.75
N GLU A 261 -8.36 22.28 -5.30
CA GLU A 261 -8.12 20.96 -4.72
C GLU A 261 -7.37 21.07 -3.39
N GLU A 262 -6.30 21.88 -3.34
CA GLU A 262 -5.51 22.07 -2.13
C GLU A 262 -6.34 22.69 -0.99
N VAL A 263 -7.19 23.67 -1.30
CA VAL A 263 -8.09 24.28 -0.30
C VAL A 263 -9.14 23.27 0.18
N LYS A 264 -9.67 22.44 -0.72
CA LYS A 264 -10.64 21.40 -0.37
C LYS A 264 -10.02 20.35 0.58
N ASP A 265 -8.75 20.02 0.41
CA ASP A 265 -8.03 19.09 1.28
C ASP A 265 -7.76 19.68 2.68
N ILE A 266 -7.79 21.01 2.84
CA ILE A 266 -7.61 21.70 4.13
C ILE A 266 -8.91 21.69 4.96
N PHE A 267 -10.08 21.72 4.31
CA PHE A 267 -11.34 21.63 5.02
C PHE A 267 -11.45 20.29 5.74
N LYS A 268 -11.69 20.36 7.04
CA LYS A 268 -11.93 19.18 7.88
C LYS A 268 -13.19 19.35 8.67
N GLY A 269 -14.10 18.41 8.53
CA GLY A 269 -15.31 18.32 9.33
C GLY A 269 -15.05 17.66 10.69
N PRO A 270 -16.11 17.30 11.43
CA PRO A 270 -16.01 16.48 12.62
C PRO A 270 -15.33 15.14 12.28
N GLU A 271 -14.29 14.81 13.03
CA GLU A 271 -13.60 13.51 12.93
C GLU A 271 -14.37 12.48 13.73
N ARG A 272 -14.59 11.30 13.16
CA ARG A 272 -15.23 10.16 13.79
C ARG A 272 -14.27 9.00 13.85
N SER A 273 -14.20 8.35 14.99
CA SER A 273 -13.42 7.12 15.17
C SER A 273 -14.21 6.12 16.01
N GLY A 274 -14.07 4.85 15.69
CA GLY A 274 -14.66 3.76 16.45
C GLY A 274 -13.66 2.63 16.58
N THR A 275 -13.63 1.99 17.72
CA THR A 275 -12.88 0.76 17.96
C THR A 275 -13.80 -0.29 18.56
N ILE A 276 -13.57 -1.55 18.19
CA ILE A 276 -14.34 -2.69 18.68
C ILE A 276 -13.36 -3.80 19.02
N ASP A 277 -13.39 -4.25 20.25
CA ASP A 277 -12.74 -5.46 20.71
C ASP A 277 -13.78 -6.58 20.74
N CYS A 278 -13.51 -7.71 20.10
CA CYS A 278 -14.47 -8.80 19.95
C CYS A 278 -13.80 -10.18 19.78
N LEU A 279 -14.63 -11.22 19.77
CA LEU A 279 -14.18 -12.58 19.46
C LEU A 279 -13.62 -12.58 18.03
N GLY A 280 -12.54 -13.35 17.82
CA GLY A 280 -11.83 -13.38 16.54
C GLY A 280 -12.60 -14.06 15.43
N ASP A 281 -12.47 -13.49 14.23
CA ASP A 281 -12.96 -14.05 12.97
C ASP A 281 -11.92 -13.74 11.89
N TYR A 282 -11.44 -14.76 11.18
CA TYR A 282 -10.35 -14.60 10.20
C TYR A 282 -10.73 -13.76 8.98
N ASP A 283 -12.02 -13.65 8.67
CA ASP A 283 -12.51 -12.87 7.53
C ASP A 283 -12.57 -11.37 7.82
N ALA A 284 -12.50 -10.97 9.11
CA ALA A 284 -12.61 -9.57 9.54
C ALA A 284 -11.33 -8.77 9.26
N LEU A 285 -11.01 -8.59 7.99
CA LEU A 285 -9.79 -7.94 7.52
C LEU A 285 -10.03 -6.49 7.11
N SER A 286 -8.99 -5.65 7.27
CA SER A 286 -9.00 -4.27 6.78
C SER A 286 -9.33 -4.21 5.28
N SER A 287 -10.12 -3.21 4.90
CA SER A 287 -10.65 -2.94 3.55
C SER A 287 -11.95 -3.66 3.18
N TYR A 288 -12.38 -4.62 3.94
CA TYR A 288 -13.75 -5.13 3.91
C TYR A 288 -14.70 -4.26 4.76
N SER A 289 -15.97 -4.54 4.69
CA SER A 289 -16.98 -3.94 5.56
C SER A 289 -17.73 -5.00 6.35
N ILE A 290 -18.23 -4.59 7.51
CA ILE A 290 -18.96 -5.44 8.44
C ILE A 290 -20.24 -4.78 8.89
N GLU A 291 -21.21 -5.57 9.31
CA GLU A 291 -22.40 -5.10 10.01
C GLU A 291 -22.12 -5.08 11.52
N ILE A 292 -22.39 -3.95 12.16
CA ILE A 292 -22.24 -3.78 13.61
C ILE A 292 -23.59 -3.48 14.22
N ARG A 293 -23.87 -4.05 15.38
CA ARG A 293 -25.06 -3.81 16.20
C ARG A 293 -24.64 -3.59 17.66
N ASP A 294 -24.36 -2.34 17.97
CA ASP A 294 -24.01 -1.91 19.31
C ASP A 294 -24.85 -0.70 19.74
N VAL A 295 -25.76 -0.93 20.67
CA VAL A 295 -26.70 0.10 21.16
C VAL A 295 -25.99 1.09 22.08
N ILE A 296 -24.97 0.65 22.82
CA ILE A 296 -24.28 1.48 23.85
C ILE A 296 -23.49 2.60 23.16
N THR A 297 -22.69 2.28 22.17
CA THR A 297 -21.92 3.26 21.40
C THR A 297 -22.70 3.85 20.22
N GLN A 298 -23.92 3.36 19.97
CA GLN A 298 -24.78 3.72 18.84
C GLN A 298 -24.15 3.37 17.46
N LEU A 299 -23.21 2.44 17.45
CA LEU A 299 -22.65 1.88 16.23
C LEU A 299 -23.60 0.82 15.66
N SER A 300 -24.50 1.24 14.79
CA SER A 300 -25.51 0.37 14.17
C SER A 300 -25.53 0.57 12.67
N GLY A 301 -25.24 -0.51 11.92
CA GLY A 301 -25.22 -0.51 10.46
C GLY A 301 -23.93 -1.04 9.85
N LYS A 302 -23.66 -0.66 8.59
CA LYS A 302 -22.48 -1.06 7.83
C LYS A 302 -21.33 -0.08 8.09
N PHE A 303 -20.16 -0.63 8.44
CA PHE A 303 -18.92 0.11 8.64
C PHE A 303 -17.78 -0.54 7.87
N TRP A 304 -16.74 0.23 7.55
CA TRP A 304 -15.54 -0.27 6.88
C TRP A 304 -14.43 -0.50 7.90
N ILE A 305 -13.74 -1.62 7.80
CA ILE A 305 -12.60 -1.94 8.65
C ILE A 305 -11.39 -1.14 8.16
N LYS A 306 -10.92 -0.20 8.98
CA LYS A 306 -9.70 0.59 8.73
C LYS A 306 -8.45 -0.19 9.06
N SER A 307 -8.44 -0.82 10.23
CA SER A 307 -7.37 -1.72 10.68
C SER A 307 -7.94 -2.85 11.50
N ASP A 308 -7.26 -3.97 11.45
CA ASP A 308 -7.55 -5.17 12.23
C ASP A 308 -6.29 -5.64 12.95
N THR A 309 -6.48 -6.15 14.16
CA THR A 309 -5.45 -6.84 14.94
C THR A 309 -6.07 -8.07 15.56
N HIS A 310 -5.64 -9.22 15.11
CA HIS A 310 -6.03 -10.52 15.64
C HIS A 310 -4.99 -10.97 16.64
N THR A 311 -5.43 -11.38 17.82
CA THR A 311 -4.57 -11.84 18.92
C THR A 311 -4.89 -13.30 19.24
N PHE A 312 -3.85 -14.12 19.29
CA PHE A 312 -3.93 -15.54 19.57
C PHE A 312 -3.10 -15.83 20.81
N GLN A 313 -3.77 -16.19 21.89
CA GLN A 313 -3.16 -16.47 23.19
C GLN A 313 -3.96 -17.51 23.94
N GLU A 314 -3.29 -18.50 24.53
CA GLU A 314 -3.92 -19.55 25.37
C GLU A 314 -5.08 -20.29 24.67
N GLY A 315 -4.96 -20.50 23.35
CA GLY A 315 -5.99 -21.15 22.55
C GLY A 315 -7.19 -20.27 22.23
N GLN A 316 -7.18 -19.00 22.62
CA GLN A 316 -8.23 -18.05 22.28
C GLN A 316 -7.83 -17.17 21.09
N HIS A 317 -8.81 -16.84 20.26
CA HIS A 317 -8.70 -15.86 19.20
C HIS A 317 -9.60 -14.66 19.51
N SER A 318 -9.01 -13.50 19.69
CA SER A 318 -9.71 -12.21 19.81
C SER A 318 -9.24 -11.26 18.74
N MET A 319 -10.05 -10.26 18.45
CA MET A 319 -9.66 -9.22 17.49
C MET A 319 -10.04 -7.84 17.97
N LYS A 320 -9.26 -6.86 17.54
CA LYS A 320 -9.53 -5.43 17.68
C LYS A 320 -9.67 -4.81 16.29
N LEU A 321 -10.78 -4.14 16.04
CA LEU A 321 -11.09 -3.47 14.79
C LEU A 321 -11.14 -1.96 14.99
N GLU A 322 -10.42 -1.19 14.15
CA GLU A 322 -10.71 0.23 13.96
C GLU A 322 -11.63 0.38 12.76
N ILE A 323 -12.70 1.14 12.89
CA ILE A 323 -13.69 1.32 11.84
C ILE A 323 -13.68 2.71 11.22
N GLU A 324 -14.08 2.77 9.96
CA GLU A 324 -14.31 3.99 9.18
C GLU A 324 -15.81 4.12 8.86
N PHE A 325 -16.26 5.37 8.80
CA PHE A 325 -17.66 5.74 8.53
C PHE A 325 -17.91 5.98 7.03
N GLU A 326 -16.86 5.93 6.24
CA GLU A 326 -16.87 6.10 4.79
C GLU A 326 -15.90 5.11 4.13
N ASN A 327 -16.19 4.75 2.86
CA ASN A 327 -15.28 3.92 2.08
C ASN A 327 -14.11 4.77 1.54
N ILE A 328 -13.01 4.82 2.29
CA ILE A 328 -11.83 5.61 1.95
C ILE A 328 -10.74 4.70 1.37
N MET A 329 -10.20 5.06 0.20
CA MET A 329 -9.04 4.41 -0.41
C MET A 329 -7.76 5.17 -0.05
N THR A 330 -6.67 4.44 0.17
CA THR A 330 -5.33 5.06 0.23
C THR A 330 -4.90 5.43 -1.18
N GLU A 331 -4.58 6.70 -1.38
CA GLU A 331 -4.26 7.26 -2.69
C GLU A 331 -2.80 7.71 -2.77
N GLU A 332 -2.19 7.52 -3.95
CA GLU A 332 -0.90 8.10 -4.30
C GLU A 332 -1.07 8.93 -5.58
N LYS A 333 -0.86 10.24 -5.47
CA LYS A 333 -1.07 11.18 -6.59
C LYS A 333 0.04 11.04 -7.65
N VAL A 334 -0.34 11.06 -8.91
CA VAL A 334 0.58 11.13 -10.06
C VAL A 334 1.09 12.56 -10.23
N ASP A 335 2.40 12.72 -10.40
CA ASP A 335 3.01 14.01 -10.76
C ASP A 335 3.05 14.18 -12.28
N HIS A 336 1.98 14.71 -12.86
CA HIS A 336 1.88 14.97 -14.30
C HIS A 336 2.89 16.00 -14.82
N SER A 337 3.54 16.79 -13.96
CA SER A 337 4.58 17.74 -14.39
C SER A 337 5.81 17.06 -14.99
N LEU A 338 6.05 15.78 -14.63
CA LEU A 338 7.14 14.98 -15.19
C LEU A 338 6.92 14.67 -16.69
N GLU A 339 5.69 14.37 -17.08
CA GLU A 339 5.31 14.10 -18.47
C GLU A 339 5.45 15.36 -19.33
N GLU A 340 5.01 16.51 -18.82
CA GLU A 340 5.16 17.80 -19.49
C GLU A 340 6.62 18.16 -19.70
N LYS A 341 7.47 17.94 -18.70
CA LYS A 341 8.92 18.19 -18.80
C LYS A 341 9.57 17.28 -19.85
N GLU A 342 9.19 16.00 -19.88
CA GLU A 342 9.67 15.05 -20.89
C GLU A 342 9.21 15.43 -22.29
N ALA A 343 7.95 15.78 -22.49
CA ALA A 343 7.41 16.23 -23.76
C ALA A 343 8.14 17.47 -24.29
N LYS A 344 8.35 18.48 -23.43
CA LYS A 344 9.11 19.68 -23.77
C LYS A 344 10.58 19.38 -24.11
N ARG A 345 11.20 18.42 -23.42
CA ARG A 345 12.57 17.97 -23.74
C ARG A 345 12.62 17.30 -25.12
N ASN A 346 11.74 16.34 -25.39
CA ASN A 346 11.67 15.65 -26.66
C ASN A 346 11.40 16.61 -27.83
N GLU A 347 10.53 17.59 -27.63
CA GLU A 347 10.28 18.66 -28.64
C GLU A 347 11.53 19.50 -28.92
N ARG A 348 12.28 19.87 -27.88
CA ARG A 348 13.55 20.60 -28.04
C ARG A 348 14.60 19.78 -28.78
N GLU A 349 14.71 18.50 -28.49
CA GLU A 349 15.64 17.57 -29.16
C GLU A 349 15.27 17.39 -30.64
N ALA A 350 13.98 17.20 -30.95
CA ALA A 350 13.48 17.13 -32.33
C ALA A 350 13.74 18.43 -33.11
N LYS A 351 13.51 19.58 -32.52
CA LYS A 351 13.84 20.88 -33.14
C LYS A 351 15.34 21.05 -33.38
N LYS A 352 16.20 20.56 -32.49
CA LYS A 352 17.67 20.57 -32.67
C LYS A 352 18.08 19.63 -33.80
N ALA A 353 17.53 18.42 -33.90
CA ALA A 353 17.79 17.45 -34.94
C ALA A 353 17.34 17.98 -36.34
N GLY A 354 16.15 18.57 -36.43
CA GLY A 354 15.65 19.18 -37.64
C GLY A 354 16.52 20.35 -38.14
N LYS A 355 17.06 21.18 -37.24
CA LYS A 355 18.02 22.25 -37.63
C LYS A 355 19.34 21.72 -38.13
N VAL A 356 19.81 20.58 -37.64
CA VAL A 356 21.06 19.93 -38.11
C VAL A 356 20.88 19.39 -39.52
N VAL A 357 19.74 18.80 -39.86
CA VAL A 357 19.42 18.30 -41.21
C VAL A 357 19.30 19.42 -42.22
N GLN A 358 18.61 20.53 -41.89
CA GLN A 358 18.52 21.71 -42.77
C GLN A 358 19.87 22.42 -42.96
N GLY A 359 20.72 22.45 -41.94
CA GLY A 359 22.07 23.03 -42.04
C GLY A 359 23.00 22.23 -42.96
N LYS A 360 22.91 20.89 -42.96
CA LYS A 360 23.72 20.04 -43.85
C LYS A 360 23.21 20.09 -45.32
N GLY A 361 21.90 20.16 -45.54
CA GLY A 361 21.34 20.29 -46.88
C GLY A 361 21.73 21.60 -47.59
N ARG A 362 21.77 22.74 -46.87
CA ARG A 362 22.19 24.04 -47.44
C ARG A 362 23.69 24.12 -47.78
N ARG A 363 24.56 23.36 -47.12
CA ARG A 363 26.01 23.31 -47.45
C ARG A 363 26.32 22.47 -48.65
N SER A 364 25.55 21.42 -48.97
CA SER A 364 25.76 20.59 -50.14
C SER A 364 25.32 21.27 -51.45
N THR A 365 24.23 22.05 -51.41
CA THR A 365 23.73 22.78 -52.59
C THR A 365 24.61 23.99 -52.99
N LYS A 366 25.26 24.64 -52.02
CA LYS A 366 26.22 25.75 -52.33
C LYS A 366 27.54 25.25 -52.95
N LYS A 367 27.97 24.02 -52.67
CA LYS A 367 29.20 23.43 -53.27
C LYS A 367 28.97 22.95 -54.69
N GLN A 368 27.78 22.53 -55.06
CA GLN A 368 27.48 22.12 -56.48
C GLN A 368 27.28 23.33 -57.40
N SER A 369 26.77 24.47 -56.92
CA SER A 369 26.59 25.63 -57.79
C SER A 369 27.89 26.39 -58.10
N LYS A 370 28.97 26.21 -57.29
CA LYS A 370 30.30 26.81 -57.61
C LYS A 370 31.17 25.97 -58.57
N ARG A 371 30.81 24.72 -58.83
CA ARG A 371 31.54 23.87 -59.80
C ARG A 371 31.00 23.92 -61.22
N LYS A 372 29.96 24.68 -61.56
CA LYS A 372 29.34 24.76 -62.88
C LYS A 372 29.65 26.04 -63.68
N VAL A 373 30.55 26.91 -63.14
CA VAL A 373 30.86 28.23 -63.74
C VAL A 373 32.29 28.33 -64.31
N GLU A 374 33.03 27.23 -64.33
CA GLU A 374 34.34 27.23 -65.02
C GLU A 374 34.40 26.16 -66.14
N ILE A 375 33.76 26.41 -67.23
CA ILE A 375 34.11 25.89 -68.59
C ILE A 375 33.34 26.77 -69.57
N HIS A 376 34.05 27.72 -70.17
CA HIS A 376 34.06 28.15 -71.54
C HIS A 376 34.72 29.50 -71.70
N TYR A 377 35.86 29.51 -72.33
CA TYR A 377 36.20 30.25 -73.57
C TYR A 377 37.70 30.11 -73.81
N VAL A 378 38.06 29.28 -74.85
CA VAL A 378 39.12 29.55 -75.80
C VAL A 378 38.56 29.13 -77.14
N GLN A 379 38.49 30.12 -78.03
CA GLN A 379 38.28 30.10 -79.48
C GLN A 379 37.57 28.91 -80.07
#